data_a660a0f1183e5794b8b46f52e3a54612
#
_entry.id   a660a0f1183e5794b8b46f52e3a54612
#
_cell.length_a   1.000
_cell.length_b   1.000
_cell.length_c   1.000
_cell.angle_alpha   90.00
_cell.angle_beta   90.00
_cell.angle_gamma   90.00
#
_symmetry.space_group_name_H-M   'P 1'
#
loop_
_entity.id
_entity.type
_entity.pdbx_description
1 polymer ?
#
loop_
_entity_poly.entity_id
_entity_poly.type
_entity_poly.pdbx_seq_one_letter_code
_entity_poly.pdbx_strand_id
1 'polypeptide(L)'
;IKFLNDGEFTELEFRDEKIELSEKKPVYLPEGFKNISFGTSQLAKSIRNYVKKRGFDVETLSRFGIGYCTKGPLFGYLIIPFFYGGELRYYNARKVMGNGPRYNNPSKDLTGLGKEFLIFNFDALSMYRSVFICEGAINALTMGYRGIALMGKAFSRYQVYQIIKSSCEHVIILL
;
A
#
# COMPACT_ATOMS: atom_id res chain seq x y z
N ILE A 1 -14.27 16.77 -11.54
CA ILE A 1 -14.16 17.02 -10.08
C ILE A 1 -13.68 18.44 -9.90
N LYS A 2 -14.40 19.19 -9.08
CA LYS A 2 -14.02 20.56 -8.73
C LYS A 2 -13.14 20.53 -7.50
N PHE A 3 -11.97 21.13 -7.58
CA PHE A 3 -11.11 21.38 -6.43
C PHE A 3 -11.30 22.83 -5.96
N LEU A 4 -11.43 23.00 -4.67
CA LEU A 4 -11.45 24.33 -4.06
C LEU A 4 -10.02 24.72 -3.70
N ASN A 5 -9.46 25.72 -4.36
CA ASN A 5 -8.19 26.33 -3.97
C ASN A 5 -8.40 27.84 -3.83
N ASP A 6 -8.03 28.41 -2.67
CA ASP A 6 -8.13 29.85 -2.37
C ASP A 6 -9.50 30.49 -2.67
N GLY A 7 -10.59 29.72 -2.48
CA GLY A 7 -11.97 30.21 -2.69
C GLY A 7 -12.48 30.11 -4.13
N GLU A 8 -11.70 29.64 -5.08
CA GLU A 8 -12.11 29.39 -6.46
C GLU A 8 -12.14 27.90 -6.79
N PHE A 9 -13.18 27.48 -7.52
CA PHE A 9 -13.29 26.12 -8.05
C PHE A 9 -12.54 26.01 -9.37
N THR A 10 -11.49 25.23 -9.41
CA THR A 10 -10.78 24.86 -10.65
C THR A 10 -11.29 23.50 -11.14
N GLU A 11 -11.81 23.48 -12.36
CA GLU A 11 -12.15 22.22 -13.04
C GLU A 11 -10.89 21.67 -13.72
N LEU A 12 -10.43 20.49 -13.29
CA LEU A 12 -9.34 19.80 -13.96
C LEU A 12 -9.92 19.00 -15.12
N GLU A 13 -9.67 19.46 -16.35
CA GLU A 13 -9.85 18.62 -17.53
C GLU A 13 -8.75 17.57 -17.59
N PHE A 14 -9.10 16.32 -17.32
CA PHE A 14 -8.23 15.20 -17.59
C PHE A 14 -8.40 14.82 -19.07
N ARG A 15 -7.41 15.15 -19.89
CA ARG A 15 -7.28 14.51 -21.19
C ARG A 15 -6.94 13.05 -20.95
N ASP A 16 -7.61 12.14 -21.65
CA ASP A 16 -7.28 10.71 -21.68
C ASP A 16 -5.92 10.51 -22.39
N GLU A 17 -4.84 10.99 -21.76
CA GLU A 17 -3.50 10.59 -22.16
C GLU A 17 -3.38 9.11 -21.82
N LYS A 18 -3.13 8.28 -22.84
CA LYS A 18 -2.72 6.89 -22.66
C LYS A 18 -1.49 6.89 -21.76
N ILE A 19 -1.72 6.63 -20.46
CA ILE A 19 -0.62 6.39 -19.54
C ILE A 19 -0.07 5.02 -19.95
N GLU A 20 0.99 5.03 -20.74
CA GLU A 20 1.74 3.82 -21.06
C GLU A 20 2.33 3.27 -19.75
N LEU A 21 1.61 2.33 -19.16
CA LEU A 21 2.18 1.48 -18.13
C LEU A 21 3.29 0.70 -18.83
N SER A 22 4.54 0.88 -18.40
CA SER A 22 5.65 0.00 -18.78
C SER A 22 5.19 -1.46 -18.62
N GLU A 23 5.70 -2.36 -19.46
CA GLU A 23 5.29 -3.78 -19.46
C GLU A 23 5.19 -4.32 -18.02
N LYS A 24 3.98 -4.73 -17.69
CA LYS A 24 3.63 -5.26 -16.38
C LYS A 24 4.40 -6.55 -16.13
N LYS A 25 5.29 -6.54 -15.15
CA LYS A 25 6.03 -7.73 -14.74
C LYS A 25 5.29 -8.47 -13.62
N PRO A 26 5.28 -9.81 -13.61
CA PRO A 26 4.74 -10.57 -12.50
C PRO A 26 5.48 -10.22 -11.20
N VAL A 27 4.74 -9.95 -10.13
CA VAL A 27 5.30 -9.70 -8.80
C VAL A 27 4.98 -10.89 -7.91
N TYR A 28 5.97 -11.35 -7.17
CA TYR A 28 5.84 -12.47 -6.24
C TYR A 28 6.16 -12.00 -4.82
N LEU A 29 5.52 -12.61 -3.84
CA LEU A 29 5.91 -12.42 -2.45
C LEU A 29 7.33 -12.95 -2.25
N PRO A 30 8.14 -12.31 -1.38
CA PRO A 30 9.53 -12.69 -1.19
C PRO A 30 9.65 -14.12 -0.67
N GLU A 31 10.79 -14.77 -1.01
CA GLU A 31 11.09 -16.09 -0.49
C GLU A 31 11.09 -16.12 1.04
N GLY A 32 10.49 -17.17 1.61
CA GLY A 32 10.33 -17.28 3.05
C GLY A 32 9.23 -16.40 3.65
N PHE A 33 8.36 -15.81 2.82
CA PHE A 33 7.18 -15.11 3.31
C PHE A 33 6.26 -16.04 4.10
N LYS A 34 5.78 -15.53 5.24
CA LYS A 34 4.72 -16.17 6.05
C LYS A 34 3.70 -15.11 6.44
N ASN A 35 2.41 -15.42 6.32
CA ASN A 35 1.36 -14.55 6.84
C ASN A 35 1.54 -14.33 8.34
N ILE A 36 1.21 -13.14 8.84
CA ILE A 36 1.46 -12.70 10.22
C ILE A 36 0.75 -13.56 11.27
N SER A 37 -0.36 -14.22 10.92
CA SER A 37 -1.09 -15.14 11.80
C SER A 37 -0.33 -16.45 12.07
N PHE A 38 0.61 -16.83 11.19
CA PHE A 38 1.31 -18.10 11.29
C PHE A 38 2.67 -17.99 11.99
N GLY A 39 3.12 -19.14 12.51
CA GLY A 39 4.43 -19.33 13.12
C GLY A 39 4.48 -19.04 14.61
N THR A 40 5.35 -19.82 15.29
CA THR A 40 5.56 -19.76 16.75
C THR A 40 6.97 -19.33 17.14
N SER A 41 7.86 -19.12 16.15
CA SER A 41 9.24 -18.73 16.36
C SER A 41 9.37 -17.38 17.08
N GLN A 42 10.56 -17.12 17.65
CA GLN A 42 10.88 -15.84 18.28
C GLN A 42 10.70 -14.66 17.30
N LEU A 43 11.08 -14.86 16.03
CA LEU A 43 10.84 -13.87 14.97
C LEU A 43 9.34 -13.55 14.83
N ALA A 44 8.50 -14.59 14.71
CA ALA A 44 7.05 -14.40 14.59
C ALA A 44 6.45 -13.64 15.79
N LYS A 45 6.91 -13.96 17.01
CA LYS A 45 6.51 -13.25 18.23
C LYS A 45 6.94 -11.78 18.18
N SER A 46 8.17 -11.50 17.76
CA SER A 46 8.70 -10.12 17.66
C SER A 46 7.94 -9.28 16.62
N ILE A 47 7.63 -9.86 15.45
CA ILE A 47 6.82 -9.19 14.43
C ILE A 47 5.43 -8.85 14.98
N ARG A 48 4.74 -9.81 15.59
CA ARG A 48 3.41 -9.55 16.20
C ARG A 48 3.46 -8.53 17.32
N ASN A 49 4.50 -8.55 18.16
CA ASN A 49 4.68 -7.54 19.20
C ASN A 49 4.90 -6.14 18.61
N TYR A 50 5.67 -6.04 17.52
CA TYR A 50 5.89 -4.78 16.84
C TYR A 50 4.58 -4.17 16.33
N VAL A 51 3.71 -4.95 15.68
CA VAL A 51 2.44 -4.45 15.14
C VAL A 51 1.44 -4.16 16.27
N LYS A 52 1.38 -4.98 17.31
CA LYS A 52 0.54 -4.73 18.50
C LYS A 52 0.91 -3.45 19.23
N LYS A 53 2.22 -3.16 19.40
CA LYS A 53 2.70 -1.88 20.00
C LYS A 53 2.30 -0.65 19.18
N ARG A 54 1.95 -0.81 17.91
CA ARG A 54 1.40 0.22 17.04
C ARG A 54 -0.12 0.27 17.00
N GLY A 55 -0.79 -0.52 17.84
CA GLY A 55 -2.24 -0.57 17.92
C GLY A 55 -2.93 -1.46 16.88
N PHE A 56 -2.15 -2.26 16.12
CA PHE A 56 -2.75 -3.12 15.10
C PHE A 56 -3.19 -4.47 15.67
N ASP A 57 -4.37 -4.91 15.23
CA ASP A 57 -4.82 -6.26 15.43
C ASP A 57 -4.21 -7.21 14.39
N VAL A 58 -3.73 -8.38 14.86
CA VAL A 58 -3.05 -9.36 14.02
C VAL A 58 -4.00 -10.00 13.00
N GLU A 59 -5.27 -10.23 13.40
CA GLU A 59 -6.25 -10.84 12.51
C GLU A 59 -6.59 -9.89 11.35
N THR A 60 -6.80 -8.61 11.66
CA THR A 60 -7.01 -7.57 10.64
C THR A 60 -5.85 -7.50 9.67
N LEU A 61 -4.60 -7.46 10.15
CA LEU A 61 -3.42 -7.44 9.29
C LEU A 61 -3.30 -8.72 8.43
N SER A 62 -3.67 -9.87 9.00
CA SER A 62 -3.69 -11.15 8.28
C SER A 62 -4.65 -11.12 7.09
N ARG A 63 -5.82 -10.49 7.24
CA ARG A 63 -6.83 -10.32 6.16
C ARG A 63 -6.34 -9.40 5.04
N PHE A 64 -5.47 -8.43 5.33
CA PHE A 64 -4.74 -7.65 4.31
C PHE A 64 -3.62 -8.45 3.62
N GLY A 65 -3.45 -9.73 3.97
CA GLY A 65 -2.35 -10.56 3.46
C GLY A 65 -0.98 -10.17 4.01
N ILE A 66 -0.91 -9.35 5.06
CA ILE A 66 0.35 -8.90 5.66
C ILE A 66 1.06 -10.06 6.33
N GLY A 67 2.38 -10.09 6.17
CA GLY A 67 3.22 -11.14 6.71
C GLY A 67 4.63 -10.68 6.99
N TYR A 68 5.54 -11.63 7.08
CA TYR A 68 6.96 -11.37 7.36
C TYR A 68 7.84 -12.39 6.65
N CYS A 69 9.10 -12.05 6.43
CA CYS A 69 10.08 -12.96 5.84
C CYS A 69 10.93 -13.66 6.89
N THR A 70 11.09 -14.97 6.70
CA THR A 70 11.84 -15.86 7.61
C THR A 70 13.24 -16.16 7.14
N LYS A 71 13.63 -15.73 5.92
CA LYS A 71 14.95 -15.96 5.33
C LYS A 71 15.28 -14.92 4.25
N GLY A 72 16.49 -14.98 3.72
CA GLY A 72 16.97 -14.15 2.63
C GLY A 72 17.18 -12.68 3.01
N PRO A 73 17.34 -11.80 2.01
CA PRO A 73 17.63 -10.37 2.22
C PRO A 73 16.55 -9.60 2.99
N LEU A 74 15.33 -10.14 3.03
CA LEU A 74 14.20 -9.56 3.76
C LEU A 74 13.91 -10.26 5.09
N PHE A 75 14.85 -11.06 5.61
CA PHE A 75 14.70 -11.65 6.95
C PHE A 75 14.36 -10.57 7.99
N GLY A 76 13.30 -10.80 8.78
CA GLY A 76 12.87 -9.87 9.83
C GLY A 76 12.11 -8.62 9.35
N TYR A 77 11.79 -8.54 8.06
CA TYR A 77 10.93 -7.48 7.53
C TYR A 77 9.46 -7.87 7.61
N LEU A 78 8.63 -6.91 7.99
CA LEU A 78 7.19 -6.93 7.79
C LEU A 78 6.91 -6.64 6.31
N ILE A 79 6.14 -7.51 5.67
CA ILE A 79 5.76 -7.41 4.25
C ILE A 79 4.30 -6.98 4.18
N ILE A 80 4.06 -5.88 3.50
CA ILE A 80 2.74 -5.30 3.30
C ILE A 80 2.44 -5.39 1.79
N PRO A 81 1.67 -6.39 1.34
CA PRO A 81 1.35 -6.58 -0.07
C PRO A 81 0.31 -5.57 -0.56
N PHE A 82 0.40 -5.23 -1.84
CA PHE A 82 -0.55 -4.39 -2.55
C PHE A 82 -1.28 -5.25 -3.57
N PHE A 83 -2.55 -5.49 -3.34
CA PHE A 83 -3.40 -6.23 -4.25
C PHE A 83 -4.32 -5.30 -5.03
N TYR A 84 -4.55 -5.62 -6.29
CA TYR A 84 -5.50 -4.97 -7.17
C TYR A 84 -6.35 -6.07 -7.81
N GLY A 85 -7.62 -6.14 -7.44
CA GLY A 85 -8.50 -7.22 -7.89
C GLY A 85 -7.98 -8.62 -7.50
N GLY A 86 -7.34 -8.75 -6.34
CA GLY A 86 -6.74 -10.00 -5.85
C GLY A 86 -5.37 -10.32 -6.44
N GLU A 87 -4.87 -9.57 -7.42
CA GLU A 87 -3.55 -9.78 -8.01
C GLU A 87 -2.47 -8.97 -7.27
N LEU A 88 -1.37 -9.61 -6.87
CA LEU A 88 -0.23 -8.93 -6.25
C LEU A 88 0.46 -8.02 -7.26
N ARG A 89 0.53 -6.72 -6.95
CA ARG A 89 1.17 -5.69 -7.79
C ARG A 89 2.49 -5.18 -7.23
N TYR A 90 2.60 -5.19 -5.93
CA TYR A 90 3.74 -4.64 -5.21
C TYR A 90 3.74 -5.11 -3.77
N TYR A 91 4.81 -4.83 -3.04
CA TYR A 91 4.82 -4.92 -1.58
C TYR A 91 5.75 -3.88 -0.97
N ASN A 92 5.43 -3.41 0.22
CA ASN A 92 6.40 -2.74 1.08
C ASN A 92 7.08 -3.75 2.00
N ALA A 93 8.39 -3.62 2.14
CA ALA A 93 9.15 -4.36 3.14
C ALA A 93 9.66 -3.38 4.20
N ARG A 94 9.09 -3.44 5.41
CA ARG A 94 9.43 -2.59 6.54
C ARG A 94 10.27 -3.36 7.55
N LYS A 95 11.49 -2.89 7.84
CA LYS A 95 12.35 -3.55 8.83
C LYS A 95 11.73 -3.50 10.23
N VAL A 96 11.68 -4.67 10.87
CA VAL A 96 11.30 -4.85 12.28
C VAL A 96 12.50 -5.37 13.07
N MET A 97 13.27 -6.29 12.50
CA MET A 97 14.44 -6.90 13.10
C MET A 97 15.59 -7.03 12.09
N GLY A 98 16.78 -7.32 12.60
CA GLY A 98 17.97 -7.53 11.77
C GLY A 98 18.62 -6.23 11.29
N ASN A 99 19.63 -6.39 10.42
CA ASN A 99 20.37 -5.30 9.80
C ASN A 99 19.76 -4.94 8.44
N GLY A 100 19.95 -3.70 7.97
CA GLY A 100 19.47 -3.24 6.67
C GLY A 100 18.69 -1.93 6.76
N PRO A 101 18.23 -1.40 5.62
CA PRO A 101 17.50 -0.14 5.57
C PRO A 101 16.11 -0.23 6.22
N ARG A 102 15.57 0.91 6.63
CA ARG A 102 14.21 0.99 7.20
C ARG A 102 13.13 0.43 6.28
N TYR A 103 13.30 0.62 4.97
CA TYR A 103 12.50 0.03 3.91
C TYR A 103 13.42 -0.62 2.88
N ASN A 104 13.05 -1.80 2.40
CA ASN A 104 13.75 -2.53 1.35
C ASN A 104 12.70 -3.05 0.34
N ASN A 105 12.15 -2.12 -0.42
CA ASN A 105 11.05 -2.37 -1.34
C ASN A 105 11.57 -2.89 -2.69
N PRO A 106 10.73 -3.60 -3.47
CA PRO A 106 11.08 -3.97 -4.84
C PRO A 106 11.40 -2.73 -5.68
N SER A 107 12.42 -2.84 -6.52
CA SER A 107 12.78 -1.78 -7.47
C SER A 107 11.77 -1.72 -8.63
N LYS A 108 11.74 -0.57 -9.33
CA LYS A 108 10.97 -0.41 -10.57
C LYS A 108 11.36 -1.45 -11.62
N ASP A 109 12.64 -1.81 -11.71
CA ASP A 109 13.12 -2.80 -12.68
C ASP A 109 12.55 -4.20 -12.43
N LEU A 110 12.27 -4.55 -11.16
CA LEU A 110 11.67 -5.83 -10.81
C LEU A 110 10.16 -5.86 -11.07
N THR A 111 9.47 -4.76 -10.80
CA THR A 111 7.98 -4.73 -10.83
C THR A 111 7.42 -4.15 -12.12
N GLY A 112 8.22 -3.43 -12.89
CA GLY A 112 7.76 -2.61 -13.99
C GLY A 112 6.99 -1.35 -13.55
N LEU A 113 6.81 -1.12 -12.24
CA LEU A 113 5.98 -0.05 -11.70
C LEU A 113 6.79 0.88 -10.79
N GLY A 114 6.72 2.18 -11.04
CA GLY A 114 7.16 3.20 -10.10
C GLY A 114 6.10 3.48 -9.02
N LYS A 115 6.52 4.11 -7.92
CA LYS A 115 5.62 4.47 -6.81
C LYS A 115 4.45 5.36 -7.24
N GLU A 116 4.62 6.13 -8.30
CA GLU A 116 3.61 7.02 -8.92
C GLU A 116 2.41 6.26 -9.48
N PHE A 117 2.53 4.95 -9.70
CA PHE A 117 1.48 4.06 -10.20
C PHE A 117 0.88 3.17 -9.10
N LEU A 118 1.31 3.34 -7.84
CA LEU A 118 0.91 2.48 -6.74
C LEU A 118 -0.07 3.19 -5.80
N ILE A 119 -1.15 2.47 -5.46
CA ILE A 119 -2.07 2.83 -4.39
C ILE A 119 -2.20 1.60 -3.50
N PHE A 120 -1.82 1.71 -2.23
CA PHE A 120 -2.07 0.63 -1.27
C PHE A 120 -3.57 0.49 -1.04
N ASN A 121 -4.05 -0.76 -0.92
CA ASN A 121 -5.46 -1.09 -0.71
C ASN A 121 -6.38 -0.48 -1.80
N PHE A 122 -5.94 -0.58 -3.06
CA PHE A 122 -6.60 0.01 -4.22
C PHE A 122 -8.08 -0.36 -4.32
N ASP A 123 -8.43 -1.61 -4.02
CA ASP A 123 -9.78 -2.14 -4.16
C ASP A 123 -10.80 -1.42 -3.24
N ALA A 124 -10.34 -0.76 -2.17
CA ALA A 124 -11.18 0.08 -1.32
C ALA A 124 -11.90 1.19 -2.08
N LEU A 125 -11.29 1.69 -3.17
CA LEU A 125 -11.87 2.73 -4.04
C LEU A 125 -13.17 2.27 -4.74
N SER A 126 -13.33 0.97 -4.96
CA SER A 126 -14.55 0.40 -5.53
C SER A 126 -15.50 -0.21 -4.49
N MET A 127 -14.98 -0.53 -3.29
CA MET A 127 -15.75 -1.19 -2.24
C MET A 127 -16.46 -0.22 -1.29
N TYR A 128 -15.96 1.01 -1.14
CA TYR A 128 -16.46 1.98 -0.17
C TYR A 128 -16.80 3.31 -0.80
N ARG A 129 -17.91 3.92 -0.37
CA ARG A 129 -18.31 5.26 -0.78
C ARG A 129 -17.35 6.36 -0.28
N SER A 130 -16.63 6.07 0.80
CA SER A 130 -15.70 7.02 1.41
C SER A 130 -14.40 6.31 1.78
N VAL A 131 -13.24 6.92 1.44
CA VAL A 131 -11.91 6.41 1.78
C VAL A 131 -11.07 7.49 2.44
N PHE A 132 -10.06 7.04 3.21
CA PHE A 132 -9.05 7.89 3.82
C PHE A 132 -7.74 7.74 3.06
N ILE A 133 -7.17 8.83 2.57
CA ILE A 133 -5.88 8.84 1.90
C ILE A 133 -4.78 9.20 2.90
N CYS A 134 -3.78 8.33 3.01
CA CYS A 134 -2.61 8.52 3.84
C CYS A 134 -1.32 8.55 3.00
N GLU A 135 -0.23 9.10 3.55
CA GLU A 135 1.08 9.11 2.89
C GLU A 135 1.64 7.69 2.66
N GLY A 136 1.50 6.81 3.63
CA GLY A 136 2.11 5.48 3.60
C GLY A 136 1.19 4.36 4.08
N ALA A 137 1.47 3.12 3.63
CA ALA A 137 0.64 1.95 3.89
C ALA A 137 0.39 1.69 5.39
N ILE A 138 1.40 1.93 6.26
CA ILE A 138 1.22 1.75 7.72
C ILE A 138 0.20 2.75 8.28
N ASN A 139 0.21 4.00 7.81
CA ASN A 139 -0.77 4.99 8.25
C ASN A 139 -2.18 4.64 7.71
N ALA A 140 -2.26 4.17 6.46
CA ALA A 140 -3.54 3.71 5.91
C ALA A 140 -4.15 2.54 6.69
N LEU A 141 -3.33 1.62 7.17
CA LEU A 141 -3.80 0.49 8.00
C LEU A 141 -4.47 0.93 9.31
N THR A 142 -4.13 2.12 9.87
CA THR A 142 -4.82 2.66 11.04
C THR A 142 -6.27 3.06 10.76
N MET A 143 -6.58 3.32 9.49
CA MET A 143 -7.94 3.63 9.00
C MET A 143 -8.73 2.37 8.65
N GLY A 144 -8.19 1.18 8.93
CA GLY A 144 -8.81 -0.10 8.60
C GLY A 144 -9.00 -0.29 7.09
N TYR A 145 -10.09 -0.97 6.71
CA TYR A 145 -10.36 -1.33 5.32
C TYR A 145 -10.63 -0.13 4.38
N ARG A 146 -10.90 1.04 4.93
CA ARG A 146 -11.13 2.28 4.15
C ARG A 146 -9.85 3.10 3.93
N GLY A 147 -8.73 2.72 4.56
CA GLY A 147 -7.46 3.41 4.41
C GLY A 147 -6.76 3.02 3.11
N ILE A 148 -6.39 4.00 2.29
CA ILE A 148 -5.52 3.84 1.12
C ILE A 148 -4.27 4.68 1.27
N ALA A 149 -3.18 4.35 0.55
CA ALA A 149 -1.96 5.13 0.61
C ALA A 149 -1.33 5.32 -0.77
N LEU A 150 -0.74 6.52 -0.98
CA LEU A 150 -0.16 6.96 -2.25
C LEU A 150 1.36 6.72 -2.35
N MET A 151 2.00 6.20 -1.31
CA MET A 151 3.44 5.95 -1.24
C MET A 151 4.31 7.21 -1.35
N GLY A 152 3.78 8.36 -0.95
CA GLY A 152 4.45 9.65 -0.94
C GLY A 152 3.52 10.78 -0.53
N LYS A 153 4.08 12.00 -0.39
CA LYS A 153 3.32 13.20 0.02
C LYS A 153 2.58 13.88 -1.13
N ALA A 154 2.93 13.56 -2.36
CA ALA A 154 2.33 14.17 -3.54
C ALA A 154 1.54 13.14 -4.33
N PHE A 155 0.42 13.58 -4.88
CA PHE A 155 -0.38 12.79 -5.81
C PHE A 155 0.30 12.80 -7.19
N SER A 156 0.39 11.63 -7.80
CA SER A 156 0.67 11.56 -9.24
C SER A 156 -0.61 11.77 -10.06
N ARG A 157 -0.46 12.18 -11.33
CA ARG A 157 -1.61 12.27 -12.26
C ARG A 157 -2.34 10.94 -12.37
N TYR A 158 -1.61 9.82 -12.42
CA TYR A 158 -2.20 8.48 -12.48
C TYR A 158 -3.05 8.17 -11.25
N GLN A 159 -2.53 8.42 -10.04
CA GLN A 159 -3.25 8.17 -8.79
C GLN A 159 -4.53 9.01 -8.70
N VAL A 160 -4.46 10.29 -9.05
CA VAL A 160 -5.64 11.17 -9.13
C VAL A 160 -6.66 10.62 -10.13
N TYR A 161 -6.22 10.24 -11.33
CA TYR A 161 -7.09 9.66 -12.34
C TYR A 161 -7.81 8.39 -11.85
N GLN A 162 -7.09 7.46 -11.19
CA GLN A 162 -7.67 6.24 -10.64
C GLN A 162 -8.73 6.53 -9.56
N ILE A 163 -8.46 7.50 -8.70
CA ILE A 163 -9.40 7.92 -7.64
C ILE A 163 -10.67 8.51 -8.28
N ILE A 164 -10.51 9.38 -9.27
CA ILE A 164 -11.62 10.04 -9.98
C ILE A 164 -12.49 9.03 -10.75
N LYS A 165 -11.87 8.03 -11.38
CA LYS A 165 -12.57 6.99 -12.14
C LYS A 165 -13.21 5.91 -11.27
N SER A 166 -12.91 5.89 -9.97
CA SER A 166 -13.49 4.91 -9.05
C SER A 166 -14.95 5.23 -8.72
N SER A 167 -15.64 4.30 -8.07
CA SER A 167 -16.98 4.51 -7.53
C SER A 167 -17.00 5.20 -6.15
N CYS A 168 -15.83 5.58 -5.62
CA CYS A 168 -15.72 6.30 -4.36
C CYS A 168 -16.27 7.73 -4.52
N GLU A 169 -17.17 8.13 -3.60
CA GLU A 169 -17.82 9.45 -3.64
C GLU A 169 -17.08 10.49 -2.80
N HIS A 170 -16.45 10.07 -1.71
CA HIS A 170 -15.80 10.96 -0.77
C HIS A 170 -14.37 10.51 -0.48
N VAL A 171 -13.46 11.45 -0.52
CA VAL A 171 -12.05 11.25 -0.23
C VAL A 171 -11.63 12.17 0.90
N ILE A 172 -11.11 11.60 1.99
CA ILE A 172 -10.63 12.33 3.16
C ILE A 172 -9.10 12.21 3.18
N ILE A 173 -8.41 13.34 3.08
CA ILE A 173 -6.93 13.37 2.98
C ILE A 173 -6.33 13.57 4.37
N LEU A 174 -5.44 12.66 4.76
CA LEU A 174 -4.70 12.63 6.04
C LEU A 174 -3.20 12.52 5.74
N LEU A 175 -2.53 13.62 5.43
CA LEU A 175 -1.10 13.70 5.07
C LEU A 175 -0.26 14.34 6.18
#